data_c26a7a6acd59763af9b3dfb68c3485ff
#
_entry.id   c26a7a6acd59763af9b3dfb68c3485ff
#
_cell.length_a   1.000
_cell.length_b   1.000
_cell.length_c   1.000
_cell.angle_alpha   90.00
_cell.angle_beta   90.00
_cell.angle_gamma   90.00
#
_symmetry.space_group_name_H-M   'P 1'
#
loop_
_entity.id
_entity.type
_entity.pdbx_description
1 polymer ?
#
loop_
_entity_poly.entity_id
_entity_poly.type
_entity_poly.pdbx_seq_one_letter_code
_entity_poly.pdbx_strand_id
1 'polypeptide(L)'
;TGAKIVDNAINSEHYTDASIDLAHMSADSVDGSKIVDDAINSEHYTNASIDLAHMSADSVDGSKIVDDAINSEHYTDGSIDTAHIADAQITAAKLASGVGVGRFANQLFHVRDEKSSNTAGGSCSSTTDNQRDLNTVVTNEITGASLSSNVMTLPAGTFYISASSGTVRGGQNRAHLLNTAASSIALLGTSENTQTNDTTSNRSFINGRFTISGSTTFRIRHHTVAAKDSNGLGTQANDGRTEVYTDVQIWKVS
;
A
#
# COMPACT_ATOMS: atom_id res chain seq x y z
N THR A 1 65.07 13.36 -62.70
CA THR A 1 64.04 14.39 -62.70
C THR A 1 62.73 13.71 -62.95
N GLY A 2 61.95 13.49 -61.93
CA GLY A 2 60.55 12.94 -62.02
C GLY A 2 59.72 13.83 -62.93
N ALA A 3 59.07 13.23 -63.89
CA ALA A 3 58.10 13.93 -64.73
C ALA A 3 57.03 14.52 -63.76
N LYS A 4 56.86 15.84 -63.85
CA LYS A 4 55.79 16.49 -63.07
C LYS A 4 54.48 16.08 -63.67
N ILE A 5 53.66 15.48 -62.85
CA ILE A 5 52.26 15.24 -63.16
C ILE A 5 51.53 16.57 -62.92
N VAL A 6 50.93 17.14 -63.97
CA VAL A 6 50.15 18.37 -63.87
C VAL A 6 48.85 18.10 -63.05
N ASP A 7 48.30 19.14 -62.46
CA ASP A 7 47.07 19.05 -61.68
C ASP A 7 45.94 18.44 -62.55
N ASN A 8 45.20 17.56 -61.96
CA ASN A 8 44.08 16.78 -62.56
C ASN A 8 44.50 15.83 -63.72
N ALA A 9 45.82 15.54 -63.88
CA ALA A 9 46.28 14.57 -64.88
C ALA A 9 45.99 13.12 -64.49
N ILE A 10 45.80 12.84 -63.19
CA ILE A 10 45.42 11.53 -62.64
C ILE A 10 44.00 11.61 -62.16
N ASN A 11 43.13 10.91 -62.81
CA ASN A 11 41.70 10.75 -62.44
C ASN A 11 41.35 9.25 -62.14
N SER A 12 40.09 8.94 -61.83
CA SER A 12 39.65 7.57 -61.49
C SER A 12 39.94 6.53 -62.56
N GLU A 13 40.03 6.92 -63.82
CA GLU A 13 40.31 6.01 -64.95
C GLU A 13 41.78 5.52 -64.97
N HIS A 14 42.65 6.19 -64.23
CA HIS A 14 44.08 5.83 -64.15
C HIS A 14 44.34 4.84 -62.98
N TYR A 15 43.35 4.53 -62.18
CA TYR A 15 43.47 3.56 -61.09
C TYR A 15 42.73 2.29 -61.48
N THR A 16 43.42 1.16 -61.44
CA THR A 16 42.69 -0.16 -61.48
C THR A 16 42.06 -0.47 -60.16
N ASP A 17 41.01 -1.25 -60.21
CA ASP A 17 40.33 -1.70 -58.97
C ASP A 17 41.36 -2.30 -58.00
N ALA A 18 41.24 -1.94 -56.73
CA ALA A 18 42.09 -2.34 -55.63
C ALA A 18 43.57 -1.88 -55.74
N SER A 19 43.89 -0.94 -56.66
CA SER A 19 45.28 -0.40 -56.79
C SER A 19 45.62 0.59 -55.66
N ILE A 20 44.69 1.12 -54.95
CA ILE A 20 44.87 1.93 -53.77
C ILE A 20 44.51 1.07 -52.54
N ASP A 21 45.48 0.61 -51.80
CA ASP A 21 45.39 -0.17 -50.60
C ASP A 21 45.81 0.63 -49.36
N LEU A 22 45.77 0.02 -48.18
CA LEU A 22 46.10 0.65 -46.92
C LEU A 22 47.56 1.21 -46.90
N ALA A 23 48.50 0.59 -47.63
CA ALA A 23 49.89 1.04 -47.70
C ALA A 23 50.04 2.37 -48.46
N HIS A 24 49.09 2.72 -49.31
CA HIS A 24 49.05 3.97 -50.06
C HIS A 24 48.35 5.10 -49.30
N MET A 25 47.76 4.79 -48.17
CA MET A 25 47.02 5.75 -47.33
C MET A 25 47.82 6.04 -46.07
N SER A 26 48.15 7.28 -45.83
CA SER A 26 48.75 7.71 -44.58
C SER A 26 47.66 7.73 -43.48
N ALA A 27 48.07 7.66 -42.19
CA ALA A 27 47.17 7.85 -41.10
C ALA A 27 46.38 9.17 -41.29
N ASP A 28 45.11 9.14 -40.93
CA ASP A 28 44.17 10.28 -41.03
C ASP A 28 43.94 10.84 -42.45
N SER A 29 44.35 10.11 -43.49
CA SER A 29 44.10 10.52 -44.88
C SER A 29 42.62 10.49 -45.28
N VAL A 30 41.76 9.75 -44.53
CA VAL A 30 40.31 9.75 -44.67
C VAL A 30 39.71 10.37 -43.40
N ASP A 31 39.30 11.60 -43.50
CA ASP A 31 38.59 12.33 -42.45
C ASP A 31 37.08 12.43 -42.75
N GLY A 32 36.29 13.00 -41.83
CA GLY A 32 34.85 13.14 -41.97
C GLY A 32 34.40 13.92 -43.22
N SER A 33 35.27 14.74 -43.85
CA SER A 33 34.97 15.44 -45.10
C SER A 33 35.01 14.55 -46.34
N LYS A 34 35.62 13.37 -46.21
CA LYS A 34 35.76 12.38 -47.29
C LYS A 34 34.67 11.31 -47.25
N ILE A 35 33.90 11.28 -46.18
CA ILE A 35 32.80 10.31 -45.97
C ILE A 35 31.51 11.08 -46.13
N VAL A 36 30.75 10.78 -47.17
CA VAL A 36 29.43 11.39 -47.36
C VAL A 36 28.40 10.78 -46.41
N ASP A 37 27.34 11.52 -46.18
CA ASP A 37 26.23 11.05 -45.34
C ASP A 37 25.74 9.68 -45.82
N ASP A 38 25.40 8.81 -44.89
CA ASP A 38 24.92 7.43 -45.10
C ASP A 38 25.96 6.48 -45.79
N ALA A 39 27.22 6.91 -45.95
CA ALA A 39 28.24 6.03 -46.49
C ALA A 39 28.72 4.93 -45.53
N ILE A 40 28.54 5.12 -44.23
CA ILE A 40 28.87 4.13 -43.20
C ILE A 40 27.59 3.53 -42.65
N ASN A 41 27.35 2.28 -42.94
CA ASN A 41 26.18 1.50 -42.46
C ASN A 41 26.63 0.34 -41.57
N SER A 42 25.71 -0.49 -41.11
CA SER A 42 25.96 -1.59 -40.17
C SER A 42 26.98 -2.62 -40.69
N GLU A 43 27.14 -2.77 -41.99
CA GLU A 43 28.07 -3.73 -42.59
C GLU A 43 29.53 -3.29 -42.41
N HIS A 44 29.74 -2.02 -42.15
CA HIS A 44 31.09 -1.44 -41.95
C HIS A 44 31.59 -1.54 -40.50
N TYR A 45 30.71 -1.96 -39.59
CA TYR A 45 31.05 -2.15 -38.18
C TYR A 45 31.18 -3.64 -37.86
N THR A 46 32.32 -4.04 -37.31
CA THR A 46 32.45 -5.37 -36.71
C THR A 46 31.81 -5.37 -35.31
N ASN A 47 31.39 -6.55 -34.86
CA ASN A 47 30.82 -6.70 -33.51
C ASN A 47 31.77 -6.15 -32.46
N ALA A 48 31.25 -5.38 -31.52
CA ALA A 48 31.98 -4.69 -30.46
C ALA A 48 32.97 -3.60 -30.92
N SER A 49 32.89 -3.13 -32.17
CA SER A 49 33.74 -2.02 -32.66
C SER A 49 33.26 -0.65 -32.18
N ILE A 50 32.05 -0.53 -31.71
CA ILE A 50 31.50 0.67 -31.07
C ILE A 50 31.45 0.41 -29.57
N ASP A 51 32.33 1.03 -28.83
CA ASP A 51 32.43 0.97 -27.38
C ASP A 51 32.10 2.34 -26.73
N LEU A 52 32.18 2.40 -25.41
CA LEU A 52 31.87 3.61 -24.65
C LEU A 52 32.69 4.82 -25.06
N ALA A 53 33.94 4.62 -25.51
CA ALA A 53 34.83 5.71 -25.95
C ALA A 53 34.37 6.37 -27.26
N HIS A 54 33.57 5.65 -28.05
CA HIS A 54 33.00 6.16 -29.30
C HIS A 54 31.66 6.86 -29.10
N MET A 55 31.12 6.82 -27.88
CA MET A 55 29.80 7.38 -27.54
C MET A 55 29.98 8.60 -26.64
N SER A 56 29.54 9.76 -27.09
CA SER A 56 29.46 10.94 -26.22
C SER A 56 28.34 10.80 -25.19
N ALA A 57 28.43 11.57 -24.11
CA ALA A 57 27.33 11.67 -23.16
C ALA A 57 26.02 12.01 -23.92
N ASP A 58 24.94 11.39 -23.49
CA ASP A 58 23.58 11.59 -24.04
C ASP A 58 23.40 11.18 -25.53
N SER A 59 24.39 10.48 -26.12
CA SER A 59 24.27 9.99 -27.51
C SER A 59 23.17 8.94 -27.71
N VAL A 60 22.74 8.28 -26.65
CA VAL A 60 21.58 7.34 -26.63
C VAL A 60 20.46 7.95 -25.79
N ASP A 61 19.48 8.51 -26.44
CA ASP A 61 18.27 9.04 -25.84
C ASP A 61 17.07 8.10 -26.02
N GLY A 62 15.90 8.46 -25.47
CA GLY A 62 14.69 7.64 -25.56
C GLY A 62 14.21 7.36 -26.99
N SER A 63 14.64 8.15 -28.00
CA SER A 63 14.27 7.91 -29.40
C SER A 63 15.07 6.77 -30.04
N LYS A 64 16.17 6.37 -29.40
CA LYS A 64 17.08 5.31 -29.88
C LYS A 64 16.77 3.96 -29.23
N ILE A 65 15.91 3.96 -28.20
CA ILE A 65 15.52 2.76 -27.47
C ILE A 65 14.08 2.45 -27.84
N VAL A 66 13.87 1.37 -28.56
CA VAL A 66 12.51 0.91 -28.92
C VAL A 66 11.82 0.32 -27.71
N ASP A 67 10.48 0.29 -27.73
CA ASP A 67 9.68 -0.31 -26.68
C ASP A 67 10.13 -1.75 -26.39
N ASP A 68 10.16 -2.13 -25.13
CA ASP A 68 10.60 -3.43 -24.63
C ASP A 68 12.08 -3.79 -24.87
N ALA A 69 12.90 -2.84 -25.33
CA ALA A 69 14.34 -3.08 -25.52
C ALA A 69 15.11 -3.18 -24.20
N ILE A 70 14.60 -2.59 -23.14
CA ILE A 70 15.21 -2.63 -21.80
C ILE A 70 14.40 -3.58 -20.91
N ASN A 71 14.97 -4.72 -20.60
CA ASN A 71 14.40 -5.75 -19.74
C ASN A 71 15.23 -5.94 -18.45
N SER A 72 14.84 -6.91 -17.61
CA SER A 72 15.49 -7.15 -16.32
C SER A 72 16.99 -7.48 -16.40
N GLU A 73 17.46 -8.01 -17.51
CA GLU A 73 18.87 -8.37 -17.71
C GLU A 73 19.77 -7.14 -17.88
N HIS A 74 19.17 -5.99 -18.22
CA HIS A 74 19.89 -4.73 -18.37
C HIS A 74 20.05 -3.94 -17.07
N TYR A 75 19.42 -4.38 -15.99
CA TYR A 75 19.52 -3.76 -14.68
C TYR A 75 20.42 -4.59 -13.76
N THR A 76 21.46 -4.00 -13.24
CA THR A 76 22.24 -4.62 -12.16
C THR A 76 21.52 -4.42 -10.82
N ASP A 77 21.76 -5.33 -9.86
CA ASP A 77 21.19 -5.21 -8.52
C ASP A 77 21.51 -3.84 -7.91
N GLY A 78 20.47 -3.17 -7.41
CA GLY A 78 20.59 -1.84 -6.82
C GLY A 78 20.72 -0.67 -7.81
N SER A 79 20.65 -0.91 -9.13
CA SER A 79 20.74 0.17 -10.12
C SER A 79 19.47 1.04 -10.19
N ILE A 80 18.35 0.54 -9.71
CA ILE A 80 17.11 1.30 -9.59
C ILE A 80 16.93 1.68 -8.12
N ASP A 81 17.13 2.91 -7.79
CA ASP A 81 16.95 3.48 -6.45
C ASP A 81 15.80 4.50 -6.40
N THR A 82 15.62 5.14 -5.26
CA THR A 82 14.54 6.11 -5.07
C THR A 82 14.63 7.34 -5.99
N ALA A 83 15.82 7.69 -6.47
CA ALA A 83 16.00 8.81 -7.40
C ALA A 83 15.45 8.51 -8.80
N HIS A 84 15.37 7.22 -9.16
CA HIS A 84 14.84 6.77 -10.44
C HIS A 84 13.31 6.59 -10.45
N ILE A 85 12.69 6.65 -9.26
CA ILE A 85 11.25 6.47 -9.10
C ILE A 85 10.66 7.75 -8.52
N ALA A 86 10.01 8.56 -9.33
CA ALA A 86 9.34 9.76 -8.87
C ALA A 86 8.16 9.42 -7.95
N ASP A 87 7.78 10.37 -7.09
CA ASP A 87 6.67 10.24 -6.17
C ASP A 87 5.39 9.79 -6.89
N ALA A 88 4.63 8.91 -6.27
CA ALA A 88 3.39 8.35 -6.77
C ALA A 88 3.49 7.51 -8.06
N GLN A 89 4.68 7.17 -8.57
CA GLN A 89 4.82 6.31 -9.74
C GLN A 89 4.53 4.84 -9.45
N ILE A 90 4.76 4.38 -8.21
CA ILE A 90 4.38 3.05 -7.78
C ILE A 90 2.99 3.09 -7.14
N THR A 91 1.99 2.74 -7.92
CA THR A 91 0.60 2.65 -7.47
C THR A 91 0.27 1.25 -6.96
N ALA A 92 -0.81 1.11 -6.19
CA ALA A 92 -1.26 -0.20 -5.69
C ALA A 92 -1.49 -1.22 -6.82
N ALA A 93 -1.89 -0.76 -8.01
CA ALA A 93 -2.10 -1.63 -9.18
C ALA A 93 -0.80 -2.21 -9.76
N LYS A 94 0.34 -1.58 -9.49
CA LYS A 94 1.67 -2.03 -9.93
C LYS A 94 2.35 -2.95 -8.93
N LEU A 95 1.79 -3.09 -7.75
CA LEU A 95 2.29 -3.98 -6.72
C LEU A 95 1.59 -5.34 -6.81
N ALA A 96 2.35 -6.42 -6.63
CA ALA A 96 1.77 -7.75 -6.53
C ALA A 96 0.78 -7.83 -5.35
N SER A 97 -0.25 -8.65 -5.48
CA SER A 97 -1.19 -8.94 -4.40
C SER A 97 -0.45 -9.37 -3.12
N GLY A 98 -0.65 -8.63 -2.04
CA GLY A 98 0.00 -8.87 -0.75
C GLY A 98 1.25 -8.04 -0.46
N VAL A 99 1.77 -7.27 -1.42
CA VAL A 99 2.78 -6.23 -1.18
C VAL A 99 2.04 -4.98 -0.72
N GLY A 100 1.77 -4.88 0.57
CA GLY A 100 0.97 -3.79 1.12
C GLY A 100 1.77 -2.52 1.40
N VAL A 101 1.31 -1.41 0.92
CA VAL A 101 1.38 -0.14 1.65
C VAL A 101 0.77 -0.41 3.03
N GLY A 102 1.53 -0.20 4.09
CA GLY A 102 1.24 -0.46 5.49
C GLY A 102 -0.18 -0.97 5.80
N ARG A 103 -0.27 -2.04 6.52
CA ARG A 103 -1.46 -2.89 6.79
C ARG A 103 -2.76 -2.12 7.17
N PHE A 104 -2.69 -0.81 7.41
CA PHE A 104 -3.78 0.03 7.93
C PHE A 104 -3.89 1.40 7.24
N ALA A 105 -3.23 1.64 6.10
CA ALA A 105 -3.32 2.93 5.43
C ALA A 105 -4.70 3.09 4.76
N ASN A 106 -5.44 4.11 5.19
CA ASN A 106 -6.69 4.61 4.58
C ASN A 106 -7.84 3.61 4.49
N GLN A 107 -7.99 2.72 5.48
CA GLN A 107 -9.06 1.73 5.51
C GLN A 107 -9.58 1.50 6.95
N LEU A 108 -9.59 2.55 7.77
CA LEU A 108 -10.04 2.51 9.16
C LEU A 108 -11.49 2.96 9.30
N PHE A 109 -12.28 2.18 10.01
CA PHE A 109 -13.55 2.58 10.57
C PHE A 109 -13.47 2.52 12.09
N HIS A 110 -13.45 3.69 12.74
CA HIS A 110 -13.30 3.85 14.18
C HIS A 110 -14.56 4.47 14.77
N VAL A 111 -15.21 3.74 15.65
CA VAL A 111 -16.44 4.16 16.33
C VAL A 111 -16.36 3.95 17.83
N ARG A 112 -17.07 4.77 18.58
CA ARG A 112 -17.04 4.78 20.04
C ARG A 112 -18.42 4.92 20.66
N ASP A 113 -18.52 4.48 21.92
CA ASP A 113 -19.51 4.93 22.91
C ASP A 113 -18.90 6.11 23.65
N GLU A 114 -19.30 7.31 23.27
CA GLU A 114 -18.89 8.55 23.93
C GLU A 114 -20.06 9.17 24.66
N LYS A 115 -19.82 9.61 25.89
CA LYS A 115 -20.79 10.31 26.72
C LYS A 115 -20.18 11.60 27.29
N SER A 116 -21.04 12.52 27.65
CA SER A 116 -20.58 13.74 28.34
C SER A 116 -19.84 13.40 29.63
N SER A 117 -18.94 14.27 30.05
CA SER A 117 -18.24 14.16 31.34
C SER A 117 -19.21 13.83 32.46
N ASN A 118 -18.79 12.97 33.37
CA ASN A 118 -19.55 12.50 34.54
C ASN A 118 -20.83 11.69 34.23
N THR A 119 -21.00 11.21 32.99
CA THR A 119 -22.11 10.36 32.59
C THR A 119 -21.67 8.90 32.57
N ALA A 120 -22.32 8.03 33.35
CA ALA A 120 -21.99 6.61 33.41
C ALA A 120 -22.34 5.85 32.12
N GLY A 121 -21.69 4.70 31.92
CA GLY A 121 -21.81 3.87 30.71
C GLY A 121 -23.16 3.16 30.50
N GLY A 122 -24.04 3.19 31.50
CA GLY A 122 -25.37 2.55 31.46
C GLY A 122 -25.46 1.28 32.28
N SER A 123 -26.70 0.77 32.42
CA SER A 123 -27.01 -0.43 33.19
C SER A 123 -26.68 -1.70 32.41
N CYS A 124 -26.33 -2.77 33.12
CA CYS A 124 -26.30 -4.12 32.56
C CYS A 124 -27.34 -5.02 33.26
N SER A 125 -27.94 -5.94 32.51
CA SER A 125 -28.87 -6.95 32.99
C SER A 125 -28.14 -8.28 33.20
N SER A 126 -28.64 -9.07 34.17
CA SER A 126 -28.06 -10.38 34.47
C SER A 126 -28.37 -11.42 33.41
N THR A 127 -27.41 -12.32 33.19
CA THR A 127 -27.50 -13.50 32.31
C THR A 127 -28.00 -13.15 30.90
N THR A 128 -27.54 -12.01 30.39
CA THR A 128 -27.96 -11.52 29.07
C THR A 128 -26.84 -10.84 28.32
N ASP A 129 -27.00 -10.75 27.01
CA ASP A 129 -26.13 -10.01 26.11
C ASP A 129 -26.57 -8.55 26.01
N ASN A 130 -26.00 -7.71 26.82
CA ASN A 130 -26.27 -6.28 26.82
C ASN A 130 -25.76 -5.61 25.55
N GLN A 131 -26.56 -4.80 24.87
CA GLN A 131 -26.10 -4.02 23.76
C GLN A 131 -25.19 -2.91 24.25
N ARG A 132 -24.04 -2.74 23.54
CA ARG A 132 -23.19 -1.58 23.76
C ARG A 132 -23.66 -0.41 22.88
N ASP A 133 -23.65 0.77 23.47
CA ASP A 133 -23.85 1.98 22.71
C ASP A 133 -22.64 2.19 21.79
N LEU A 134 -22.90 2.68 20.59
CA LEU A 134 -21.93 3.20 19.65
C LEU A 134 -22.59 4.42 19.00
N ASN A 135 -22.14 5.60 19.36
CA ASN A 135 -22.79 6.86 18.98
C ASN A 135 -21.89 7.86 18.27
N THR A 136 -20.57 7.63 18.27
CA THR A 136 -19.59 8.52 17.67
C THR A 136 -18.79 7.80 16.60
N VAL A 137 -18.71 8.42 15.43
CA VAL A 137 -17.76 8.04 14.35
C VAL A 137 -16.54 8.94 14.50
N VAL A 138 -15.41 8.37 14.90
CA VAL A 138 -14.14 9.09 15.04
C VAL A 138 -13.46 9.21 13.67
N THR A 139 -13.46 8.13 12.91
CA THR A 139 -12.86 8.06 11.56
C THR A 139 -13.65 7.05 10.71
N ASN A 140 -13.89 7.38 9.46
CA ASN A 140 -14.45 6.45 8.49
C ASN A 140 -13.77 6.63 7.11
N GLU A 141 -12.86 5.73 6.84
CA GLU A 141 -12.11 5.65 5.57
C GLU A 141 -12.57 4.46 4.71
N ILE A 142 -13.49 3.63 5.23
CA ILE A 142 -14.00 2.47 4.50
C ILE A 142 -15.26 2.88 3.72
N THR A 143 -15.14 3.00 2.41
CA THR A 143 -16.30 3.27 1.55
C THR A 143 -17.40 2.22 1.76
N GLY A 144 -18.62 2.68 2.07
CA GLY A 144 -19.77 1.83 2.35
C GLY A 144 -19.89 1.38 3.81
N ALA A 145 -18.95 1.74 4.70
CA ALA A 145 -19.13 1.59 6.13
C ALA A 145 -19.96 2.73 6.71
N SER A 146 -20.77 2.43 7.72
CA SER A 146 -21.58 3.42 8.44
C SER A 146 -21.93 2.98 9.85
N LEU A 147 -22.29 3.95 10.69
CA LEU A 147 -22.84 3.75 12.03
C LEU A 147 -24.23 4.39 12.11
N SER A 148 -25.21 3.63 12.53
CA SER A 148 -26.56 4.13 12.79
C SER A 148 -27.23 3.32 13.91
N SER A 149 -27.78 4.01 14.92
CA SER A 149 -28.51 3.37 16.04
C SER A 149 -27.73 2.20 16.68
N ASN A 150 -26.46 2.42 17.01
CA ASN A 150 -25.56 1.43 17.60
C ASN A 150 -25.23 0.23 16.69
N VAL A 151 -25.53 0.34 15.39
CA VAL A 151 -25.29 -0.69 14.39
C VAL A 151 -24.23 -0.21 13.42
N MET A 152 -23.17 -0.99 13.29
CA MET A 152 -22.14 -0.83 12.28
C MET A 152 -22.54 -1.59 11.02
N THR A 153 -22.55 -0.94 9.87
CA THR A 153 -22.67 -1.59 8.56
C THR A 153 -21.31 -1.63 7.92
N LEU A 154 -20.90 -2.79 7.39
CA LEU A 154 -19.64 -2.97 6.67
C LEU A 154 -19.93 -3.53 5.27
N PRO A 155 -19.23 -3.08 4.22
CA PRO A 155 -19.32 -3.66 2.87
C PRO A 155 -18.69 -5.05 2.82
N ALA A 156 -18.83 -5.76 1.70
CA ALA A 156 -18.09 -7.00 1.47
C ALA A 156 -16.58 -6.80 1.62
N GLY A 157 -15.89 -7.80 2.18
CA GLY A 157 -14.45 -7.76 2.38
C GLY A 157 -13.96 -8.60 3.55
N THR A 158 -12.67 -8.56 3.77
CA THR A 158 -12.00 -9.12 4.94
C THR A 158 -11.56 -7.98 5.86
N PHE A 159 -11.82 -8.13 7.14
CA PHE A 159 -11.59 -7.11 8.16
C PHE A 159 -10.78 -7.66 9.31
N TYR A 160 -10.03 -6.78 9.95
CA TYR A 160 -9.47 -7.00 11.27
C TYR A 160 -10.11 -6.03 12.24
N ILE A 161 -10.57 -6.52 13.40
CA ILE A 161 -11.13 -5.70 14.47
C ILE A 161 -10.21 -5.71 15.69
N SER A 162 -10.08 -4.56 16.33
CA SER A 162 -9.62 -4.40 17.70
C SER A 162 -10.65 -3.58 18.44
N ALA A 163 -11.30 -4.19 19.43
CA ALA A 163 -12.31 -3.51 20.20
C ALA A 163 -12.18 -3.83 21.68
N SER A 164 -12.66 -2.90 22.51
CA SER A 164 -12.73 -3.09 23.95
C SER A 164 -14.04 -2.57 24.52
N SER A 165 -14.53 -3.24 25.52
CA SER A 165 -15.81 -2.92 26.18
C SER A 165 -15.71 -3.18 27.66
N GLY A 166 -16.04 -2.18 28.48
CA GLY A 166 -15.92 -2.23 29.94
C GLY A 166 -17.17 -2.76 30.61
N THR A 167 -17.01 -3.35 31.81
CA THR A 167 -18.12 -3.67 32.73
C THR A 167 -17.70 -3.43 34.17
N VAL A 168 -18.68 -3.17 35.01
CA VAL A 168 -18.55 -2.98 36.47
C VAL A 168 -19.55 -3.89 37.16
N ARG A 169 -19.09 -4.69 38.13
CA ARG A 169 -19.92 -5.63 38.89
C ARG A 169 -20.71 -6.66 38.05
N GLY A 170 -20.32 -6.86 36.77
CA GLY A 170 -21.03 -7.76 35.86
C GLY A 170 -20.84 -9.25 36.16
N GLY A 171 -20.06 -9.60 37.17
CA GLY A 171 -19.64 -10.98 37.42
C GLY A 171 -18.78 -11.53 36.28
N GLN A 172 -18.98 -12.80 35.94
CA GLN A 172 -18.39 -13.37 34.73
C GLN A 172 -18.96 -12.64 33.51
N ASN A 173 -18.10 -12.19 32.64
CA ASN A 173 -18.52 -11.34 31.52
C ASN A 173 -17.63 -11.52 30.30
N ARG A 174 -18.13 -11.15 29.12
CA ARG A 174 -17.42 -11.20 27.87
C ARG A 174 -18.09 -10.36 26.78
N ALA A 175 -17.35 -9.54 26.10
CA ALA A 175 -17.81 -8.87 24.89
C ALA A 175 -17.76 -9.79 23.67
N HIS A 176 -18.55 -9.51 22.64
CA HIS A 176 -18.49 -10.19 21.36
C HIS A 176 -19.01 -9.32 20.22
N LEU A 177 -18.56 -9.62 19.02
CA LEU A 177 -19.06 -9.03 17.78
C LEU A 177 -20.22 -9.90 17.28
N LEU A 178 -21.43 -9.35 17.28
CA LEU A 178 -22.63 -10.02 16.78
C LEU A 178 -22.88 -9.60 15.33
N ASN A 179 -22.97 -10.58 14.43
CA ASN A 179 -23.55 -10.38 13.09
C ASN A 179 -25.08 -10.35 13.27
N THR A 180 -25.69 -9.18 13.06
CA THR A 180 -27.12 -9.00 13.31
C THR A 180 -27.98 -9.60 12.21
N ALA A 181 -27.47 -9.69 10.97
CA ALA A 181 -28.19 -10.29 9.85
C ALA A 181 -28.28 -11.81 9.99
N ALA A 182 -27.22 -12.47 10.46
CA ALA A 182 -27.18 -13.90 10.69
C ALA A 182 -27.61 -14.31 12.11
N SER A 183 -27.82 -13.35 13.03
CA SER A 183 -28.05 -13.58 14.45
C SER A 183 -26.99 -14.51 15.08
N SER A 184 -25.74 -14.39 14.67
CA SER A 184 -24.64 -15.25 15.09
C SER A 184 -23.44 -14.44 15.57
N ILE A 185 -22.65 -15.02 16.48
CA ILE A 185 -21.42 -14.41 16.96
C ILE A 185 -20.35 -14.54 15.87
N ALA A 186 -19.84 -13.42 15.37
CA ALA A 186 -18.75 -13.38 14.42
C ALA A 186 -17.38 -13.55 15.11
N LEU A 187 -17.18 -12.91 16.27
CA LEU A 187 -15.96 -13.03 17.07
C LEU A 187 -16.29 -12.94 18.57
N LEU A 188 -15.63 -13.77 19.34
CA LEU A 188 -15.67 -13.72 20.81
C LEU A 188 -14.52 -12.85 21.34
N GLY A 189 -14.81 -12.08 22.37
CA GLY A 189 -13.80 -11.38 23.16
C GLY A 189 -13.22 -12.22 24.28
N THR A 190 -12.32 -11.60 25.07
CA THR A 190 -11.75 -12.23 26.26
C THR A 190 -12.79 -12.48 27.33
N SER A 191 -12.69 -13.63 28.00
CA SER A 191 -13.50 -13.93 29.18
C SER A 191 -12.93 -13.24 30.39
N GLU A 192 -13.78 -12.52 31.11
CA GLU A 192 -13.41 -11.68 32.24
C GLU A 192 -14.29 -11.98 33.44
N ASN A 193 -13.86 -11.54 34.62
CA ASN A 193 -14.65 -11.62 35.84
C ASN A 193 -14.46 -10.37 36.71
N THR A 194 -15.54 -9.73 37.07
CA THR A 194 -15.60 -8.67 38.09
C THR A 194 -16.34 -9.16 39.32
N GLN A 195 -15.93 -8.72 40.50
CA GLN A 195 -16.70 -9.01 41.70
C GLN A 195 -18.06 -8.33 41.63
N THR A 196 -19.11 -9.01 42.14
CA THR A 196 -20.47 -8.47 42.12
C THR A 196 -20.77 -7.54 43.29
N ASN A 197 -19.94 -7.56 44.34
CA ASN A 197 -20.13 -6.81 45.58
C ASN A 197 -19.20 -5.63 45.75
N ASP A 198 -18.29 -5.39 44.80
CA ASP A 198 -17.27 -4.36 44.86
C ASP A 198 -17.32 -3.44 43.61
N THR A 199 -16.63 -2.32 43.64
CA THR A 199 -16.53 -1.37 42.51
C THR A 199 -15.50 -1.77 41.45
N THR A 200 -15.14 -3.05 41.39
CA THR A 200 -14.18 -3.56 40.40
C THR A 200 -14.74 -3.45 38.99
N SER A 201 -13.89 -2.99 38.10
CA SER A 201 -14.17 -2.91 36.66
C SER A 201 -13.09 -3.63 35.87
N ASN A 202 -13.49 -4.17 34.72
CA ASN A 202 -12.54 -4.71 33.74
C ASN A 202 -12.98 -4.39 32.32
N ARG A 203 -12.19 -4.79 31.35
CA ARG A 203 -12.53 -4.69 29.92
C ARG A 203 -12.32 -6.02 29.23
N SER A 204 -13.31 -6.42 28.46
CA SER A 204 -13.19 -7.51 27.50
C SER A 204 -12.72 -6.96 26.16
N PHE A 205 -11.79 -7.66 25.52
CA PHE A 205 -11.17 -7.27 24.25
C PHE A 205 -11.63 -8.23 23.15
N ILE A 206 -12.00 -7.68 21.99
CA ILE A 206 -12.35 -8.43 20.80
C ILE A 206 -11.28 -8.16 19.76
N ASN A 207 -10.45 -9.14 19.46
CA ASN A 207 -9.40 -9.02 18.46
C ASN A 207 -9.50 -10.19 17.50
N GLY A 208 -9.51 -9.91 16.21
CA GLY A 208 -9.55 -10.97 15.23
C GLY A 208 -9.87 -10.54 13.82
N ARG A 209 -9.81 -11.50 12.92
CA ARG A 209 -10.08 -11.35 11.50
C ARG A 209 -11.41 -12.04 11.16
N PHE A 210 -12.21 -11.41 10.31
CA PHE A 210 -13.44 -11.99 9.78
C PHE A 210 -13.66 -11.56 8.34
N THR A 211 -14.43 -12.35 7.59
CA THR A 211 -14.73 -12.10 6.17
C THR A 211 -16.24 -12.12 5.96
N ILE A 212 -16.74 -11.20 5.16
CA ILE A 212 -18.14 -11.13 4.74
C ILE A 212 -18.22 -11.00 3.22
N SER A 213 -19.15 -11.71 2.61
CA SER A 213 -19.35 -11.75 1.15
C SER A 213 -20.27 -10.66 0.62
N GLY A 214 -20.99 -9.98 1.49
CA GLY A 214 -21.92 -8.89 1.16
C GLY A 214 -22.01 -7.87 2.28
N SER A 215 -22.69 -6.75 2.02
CA SER A 215 -22.95 -5.75 3.06
C SER A 215 -23.64 -6.37 4.26
N THR A 216 -23.07 -6.20 5.44
CA THR A 216 -23.51 -6.89 6.66
C THR A 216 -23.49 -5.94 7.84
N THR A 217 -24.42 -6.15 8.77
CA THR A 217 -24.57 -5.32 9.97
C THR A 217 -24.08 -6.02 11.22
N PHE A 218 -23.44 -5.25 12.11
CA PHE A 218 -22.82 -5.75 13.33
C PHE A 218 -23.16 -4.87 14.52
N ARG A 219 -23.15 -5.51 15.71
CA ARG A 219 -23.24 -4.84 17.01
C ARG A 219 -22.17 -5.37 17.95
N ILE A 220 -21.76 -4.55 18.90
CA ILE A 220 -21.03 -5.01 20.08
C ILE A 220 -22.03 -5.37 21.15
N ARG A 221 -21.93 -6.60 21.64
CA ARG A 221 -22.68 -7.10 22.78
C ARG A 221 -21.73 -7.42 23.92
N HIS A 222 -22.21 -7.30 25.15
CA HIS A 222 -21.45 -7.64 26.34
C HIS A 222 -22.32 -8.53 27.25
N HIS A 223 -21.96 -9.80 27.30
CA HIS A 223 -22.60 -10.75 28.21
C HIS A 223 -22.16 -10.46 29.64
N THR A 224 -23.13 -10.43 30.59
CA THR A 224 -22.87 -10.28 32.03
C THR A 224 -23.72 -11.24 32.79
N VAL A 225 -23.15 -11.89 33.81
CA VAL A 225 -23.91 -12.83 34.69
C VAL A 225 -24.65 -12.10 35.80
N ALA A 226 -24.17 -10.93 36.23
CA ALA A 226 -24.79 -10.09 37.22
C ALA A 226 -25.36 -8.81 36.65
N ALA A 227 -26.42 -8.30 37.21
CA ALA A 227 -27.01 -7.01 36.89
C ALA A 227 -26.37 -5.88 37.68
N LYS A 228 -26.26 -4.70 37.06
CA LYS A 228 -25.82 -3.48 37.73
C LYS A 228 -26.50 -2.27 37.09
N ASP A 229 -27.23 -1.52 37.88
CA ASP A 229 -27.85 -0.28 37.44
C ASP A 229 -26.85 0.85 37.24
N SER A 230 -27.19 1.77 36.37
CA SER A 230 -26.53 3.03 36.06
C SER A 230 -25.15 2.92 35.46
N ASN A 231 -24.23 2.17 36.06
CA ASN A 231 -22.82 2.11 35.62
C ASN A 231 -22.31 0.71 35.34
N GLY A 232 -23.19 -0.26 35.17
CA GLY A 232 -22.81 -1.66 34.87
C GLY A 232 -21.99 -1.81 33.60
N LEU A 233 -22.17 -0.94 32.62
CA LEU A 233 -21.44 -0.91 31.36
C LEU A 233 -20.27 0.10 31.35
N GLY A 234 -19.92 0.66 32.50
CA GLY A 234 -18.76 1.53 32.68
C GLY A 234 -18.96 2.64 33.70
N THR A 235 -17.95 2.87 34.52
CA THR A 235 -17.94 3.96 35.53
C THR A 235 -17.19 5.16 34.94
N GLN A 236 -17.73 6.33 35.19
CA GLN A 236 -17.14 7.61 34.74
C GLN A 236 -15.78 7.87 35.39
N ALA A 237 -14.89 8.50 34.65
CA ALA A 237 -13.56 8.91 35.12
C ALA A 237 -13.61 10.15 36.00
N ASN A 238 -14.63 10.99 35.87
CA ASN A 238 -14.82 12.24 36.62
C ASN A 238 -13.64 13.25 36.50
N ASP A 239 -12.99 13.28 35.34
CA ASP A 239 -11.85 14.16 35.09
C ASP A 239 -12.19 15.41 34.25
N GLY A 240 -13.46 15.62 34.00
CA GLY A 240 -13.97 16.76 33.22
C GLY A 240 -13.95 16.55 31.70
N ARG A 241 -13.56 15.37 31.23
CA ARG A 241 -13.47 15.02 29.79
C ARG A 241 -14.61 14.13 29.35
N THR A 242 -14.75 13.95 28.04
CA THR A 242 -15.65 12.97 27.42
C THR A 242 -15.32 11.55 27.91
N GLU A 243 -16.34 10.85 28.35
CA GLU A 243 -16.24 9.45 28.78
C GLU A 243 -16.26 8.51 27.57
N VAL A 244 -15.37 7.51 27.54
CA VAL A 244 -15.33 6.48 26.48
C VAL A 244 -15.47 5.10 27.08
N TYR A 245 -16.58 4.41 26.76
CA TYR A 245 -16.91 3.10 27.36
C TYR A 245 -16.65 1.93 26.44
N THR A 246 -16.93 2.09 25.15
CA THR A 246 -16.63 1.10 24.11
C THR A 246 -15.82 1.78 23.03
N ASP A 247 -14.73 1.16 22.62
CA ASP A 247 -13.88 1.61 21.53
C ASP A 247 -13.76 0.49 20.50
N VAL A 248 -14.04 0.79 19.23
CA VAL A 248 -14.06 -0.19 18.16
C VAL A 248 -13.30 0.35 16.95
N GLN A 249 -12.24 -0.30 16.59
CA GLN A 249 -11.42 -0.03 15.42
C GLN A 249 -11.49 -1.21 14.46
N ILE A 250 -11.90 -0.95 13.23
CA ILE A 250 -12.04 -1.98 12.19
C ILE A 250 -11.23 -1.54 10.98
N TRP A 251 -10.30 -2.37 10.56
CA TRP A 251 -9.51 -2.17 9.35
C TRP A 251 -9.97 -3.12 8.26
N LYS A 252 -10.18 -2.61 7.05
CA LYS A 252 -10.37 -3.45 5.88
C LYS A 252 -9.00 -3.91 5.38
N VAL A 253 -8.81 -5.23 5.24
CA VAL A 253 -7.54 -5.84 4.82
C VAL A 253 -7.59 -6.41 3.41
N SER A 254 -8.78 -6.60 2.83
CA SER A 254 -9.00 -6.93 1.42
C SER A 254 -10.47 -6.78 1.04
#